data_b3674fc52274420e8eb2f8ddf8dd8763
#
_entry.id   b3674fc52274420e8eb2f8ddf8dd8763
#
_cell.length_a   1.000
_cell.length_b   1.000
_cell.length_c   1.000
_cell.angle_alpha   90.00
_cell.angle_beta   90.00
_cell.angle_gamma   90.00
#
_symmetry.space_group_name_H-M   'P 1'
#
loop_
_entity.id
_entity.type
_entity.pdbx_description
1 polymer ?
#
loop_
_entity_poly.entity_id
_entity_poly.type
_entity_poly.pdbx_seq_one_letter_code
_entity_poly.pdbx_strand_id
1 'polypeptide(L)'
;MRDYELMCIVHPDLDENALGEVIKRISGWITDNGGAIIKTDIWGKRQLAYPIRKQKQGQYVLFQVNMTPKTGAVLERNLRIQEPVLRFLLSVK
;
A
#
# COMPACT_ATOMS: atom_id res chain seq x y z
N MET A 1 -9.92 17.47 -3.56
CA MET A 1 -9.34 16.23 -3.06
C MET A 1 -10.41 15.23 -2.71
N ARG A 2 -10.08 13.96 -2.77
CA ARG A 2 -11.01 12.88 -2.47
C ARG A 2 -10.43 11.95 -1.43
N ASP A 3 -11.31 11.26 -0.72
CA ASP A 3 -10.91 10.23 0.23
C ASP A 3 -10.78 8.90 -0.50
N TYR A 4 -9.64 8.25 -0.28
CA TYR A 4 -9.34 6.95 -0.88
C TYR A 4 -8.97 5.95 0.21
N GLU A 5 -9.18 4.68 -0.12
CA GLU A 5 -8.61 3.58 0.64
C GLU A 5 -7.62 2.84 -0.24
N LEU A 6 -6.43 2.63 0.25
CA LEU A 6 -5.39 1.85 -0.42
C LEU A 6 -5.10 0.62 0.41
N MET A 7 -5.41 -0.55 -0.13
CA MET A 7 -5.04 -1.82 0.49
C MET A 7 -3.82 -2.36 -0.24
N CYS A 8 -2.73 -2.57 0.51
CA CYS A 8 -1.51 -3.16 -0.03
C CYS A 8 -1.31 -4.55 0.56
N ILE A 9 -0.94 -5.50 -0.28
CA ILE A 9 -0.50 -6.82 0.15
C ILE A 9 0.99 -6.87 -0.17
N VAL A 10 1.81 -6.95 0.88
CA VAL A 10 3.26 -6.97 0.74
C VAL A 10 3.82 -8.35 1.06
N HIS A 11 5.07 -8.58 0.67
CA HIS A 11 5.72 -9.87 0.83
C HIS A 11 5.68 -10.33 2.30
N PRO A 12 5.33 -11.60 2.56
CA PRO A 12 5.14 -12.08 3.94
C PRO A 12 6.42 -12.18 4.74
N ASP A 13 7.58 -12.23 4.08
CA ASP A 13 8.86 -12.41 4.75
C ASP A 13 9.51 -11.08 5.17
N LEU A 14 8.88 -9.94 4.91
CA LEU A 14 9.39 -8.67 5.38
C LEU A 14 9.31 -8.61 6.90
N ASP A 15 10.44 -8.30 7.54
CA ASP A 15 10.44 -8.10 8.98
C ASP A 15 9.82 -6.72 9.29
N GLU A 16 9.71 -6.41 10.57
CA GLU A 16 9.08 -5.18 11.02
C GLU A 16 9.77 -3.93 10.47
N ASN A 17 11.10 -3.95 10.40
CA ASN A 17 11.86 -2.82 9.87
C ASN A 17 11.65 -2.65 8.38
N ALA A 18 11.71 -3.73 7.62
CA ALA A 18 11.51 -3.69 6.17
C ALA A 18 10.08 -3.26 5.82
N LEU A 19 9.10 -3.76 6.58
CA LEU A 19 7.71 -3.35 6.39
C LEU A 19 7.54 -1.86 6.68
N GLY A 20 8.16 -1.36 7.75
CA GLY A 20 8.13 0.05 8.09
C GLY A 20 8.72 0.93 6.98
N GLU A 21 9.78 0.47 6.33
CA GLU A 21 10.39 1.19 5.21
C GLU A 21 9.44 1.27 4.00
N VAL A 22 8.74 0.18 3.71
CA VAL A 22 7.76 0.17 2.62
C VAL A 22 6.62 1.14 2.91
N ILE A 23 6.10 1.10 4.13
CA ILE A 23 5.02 2.02 4.55
C ILE A 23 5.47 3.48 4.45
N LYS A 24 6.68 3.77 4.91
CA LYS A 24 7.25 5.12 4.86
C LYS A 24 7.40 5.61 3.42
N ARG A 25 7.84 4.73 2.54
CA ARG A 25 8.00 5.07 1.12
C ARG A 25 6.66 5.38 0.46
N ILE A 26 5.65 4.55 0.71
CA ILE A 26 4.31 4.77 0.18
C ILE A 26 3.73 6.07 0.71
N SER A 27 3.86 6.30 2.00
CA SER A 27 3.39 7.54 2.64
C SER A 27 4.07 8.77 2.04
N GLY A 28 5.37 8.68 1.77
CA GLY A 28 6.14 9.76 1.17
C GLY A 28 5.63 10.11 -0.24
N TRP A 29 5.29 9.12 -1.05
CA TRP A 29 4.74 9.38 -2.38
C TRP A 29 3.43 10.17 -2.31
N ILE A 30 2.63 9.89 -1.30
CA ILE A 30 1.35 10.59 -1.10
C ILE A 30 1.59 12.01 -0.62
N THR A 31 2.38 12.17 0.44
CA THR A 31 2.59 13.49 1.04
C THR A 31 3.41 14.43 0.15
N ASP A 32 4.40 13.90 -0.57
CA ASP A 32 5.24 14.70 -1.47
C ASP A 32 4.46 15.21 -2.67
N ASN A 33 3.34 14.59 -2.99
CA ASN A 33 2.47 15.00 -4.10
C ASN A 33 1.21 15.72 -3.61
N GLY A 34 1.23 16.26 -2.42
CA GLY A 34 0.15 17.10 -1.89
C GLY A 34 -0.98 16.36 -1.22
N GLY A 35 -0.85 15.06 -1.04
CA GLY A 35 -1.85 14.26 -0.33
C GLY A 35 -1.61 14.24 1.17
N ALA A 36 -2.54 13.64 1.90
CA ALA A 36 -2.44 13.47 3.35
C ALA A 36 -2.81 12.05 3.74
N ILE A 37 -2.07 11.50 4.69
CA ILE A 37 -2.38 10.21 5.29
C ILE A 37 -3.31 10.45 6.46
N ILE A 38 -4.52 9.88 6.40
CA ILE A 38 -5.49 9.99 7.47
C ILE A 38 -5.22 8.91 8.52
N LYS A 39 -5.00 7.67 8.06
CA LYS A 39 -4.79 6.54 8.95
C LYS A 39 -4.03 5.44 8.22
N THR A 40 -3.19 4.73 8.96
CA THR A 40 -2.48 3.54 8.47
C THR A 40 -2.75 2.39 9.43
N ASP A 41 -3.38 1.33 8.92
CA ASP A 41 -3.67 0.12 9.69
C ASP A 41 -2.84 -1.04 9.16
N ILE A 42 -2.05 -1.63 10.03
CA ILE A 42 -1.30 -2.85 9.71
C ILE A 42 -2.13 -4.03 10.18
N TRP A 43 -2.64 -4.80 9.22
CA TRP A 43 -3.49 -5.95 9.55
C TRP A 43 -2.68 -7.20 9.87
N GLY A 44 -1.41 -7.20 9.47
CA GLY A 44 -0.55 -8.34 9.69
C GLY A 44 -0.63 -9.38 8.58
N LYS A 45 -0.02 -10.52 8.85
CA LYS A 45 0.09 -11.60 7.89
C LYS A 45 -1.23 -12.36 7.78
N ARG A 46 -1.68 -12.60 6.54
CA ARG A 46 -2.90 -13.32 6.27
C ARG A 46 -2.71 -14.27 5.11
N GLN A 47 -3.48 -15.36 5.12
CA GLN A 47 -3.46 -16.32 4.03
C GLN A 47 -4.23 -15.75 2.83
N LEU A 48 -3.65 -15.90 1.64
CA LEU A 48 -4.26 -15.45 0.40
C LEU A 48 -5.24 -16.51 -0.11
N ALA A 49 -6.31 -16.05 -0.77
CA ALA A 49 -7.29 -16.95 -1.38
C ALA A 49 -6.65 -17.81 -2.48
N TYR A 50 -5.66 -17.25 -3.16
CA TYR A 50 -4.86 -17.93 -4.17
C TYR A 50 -3.45 -17.35 -4.15
N PRO A 51 -2.43 -18.12 -4.57
CA PRO A 51 -1.05 -17.62 -4.52
C PRO A 51 -0.84 -16.42 -5.43
N ILE A 52 -0.09 -15.43 -4.95
CA ILE A 52 0.35 -14.29 -5.73
C ILE A 52 1.86 -14.32 -5.76
N ARG A 53 2.46 -14.35 -6.96
CA ARG A 53 3.92 -14.49 -7.15
C ARG A 53 4.48 -15.64 -6.33
N LYS A 54 3.78 -16.77 -6.33
CA LYS A 54 4.14 -17.98 -5.59
C LYS A 54 4.08 -17.83 -4.06
N GLN A 55 3.54 -16.73 -3.55
CA GLN A 55 3.36 -16.54 -2.12
C GLN A 55 1.93 -16.93 -1.74
N LYS A 56 1.80 -17.75 -0.70
CA LYS A 56 0.49 -18.17 -0.18
C LYS A 56 -0.03 -17.25 0.90
N GLN A 57 0.83 -16.41 1.45
CA GLN A 57 0.50 -15.43 2.49
C GLN A 57 0.98 -14.06 2.06
N GLY A 58 0.44 -13.04 2.69
CA GLY A 58 0.88 -11.66 2.50
C GLY A 58 0.59 -10.84 3.74
N GLN A 59 1.28 -9.73 3.88
CA GLN A 59 1.02 -8.78 4.94
C GLN A 59 0.11 -7.69 4.40
N TYR A 60 -1.00 -7.45 5.09
CA TYR A 60 -2.01 -6.48 4.65
C TYR A 60 -1.80 -5.17 5.39
N VAL A 61 -1.74 -4.09 4.64
CA VAL A 61 -1.66 -2.73 5.18
C VAL A 61 -2.73 -1.89 4.51
N LEU A 62 -3.59 -1.27 5.31
CA LEU A 62 -4.65 -0.41 4.81
C LEU A 62 -4.29 1.05 5.10
N PHE A 63 -4.28 1.86 4.06
CA PHE A 63 -4.07 3.29 4.17
C PHE A 63 -5.39 4.00 3.87
N GLN A 64 -5.77 4.91 4.74
CA GLN A 64 -6.86 5.85 4.45
C GLN A 64 -6.22 7.20 4.17
N VAL A 65 -6.44 7.73 2.98
CA VAL A 65 -5.72 8.90 2.50
C VAL A 65 -6.67 9.90 1.85
N ASN A 66 -6.24 11.15 1.83
CA ASN A 66 -6.92 12.22 1.11
C ASN A 66 -5.95 12.75 0.06
N MET A 67 -6.34 12.72 -1.21
CA MET A 67 -5.46 13.13 -2.29
C MET A 67 -6.28 13.43 -3.55
N THR A 68 -5.62 14.03 -4.55
CA THR A 68 -6.22 14.25 -5.85
C THR A 68 -6.12 12.98 -6.69
N PRO A 69 -6.97 12.81 -7.71
CA PRO A 69 -6.84 11.70 -8.65
C PRO A 69 -5.48 11.66 -9.34
N LYS A 70 -4.85 12.81 -9.55
CA LYS A 70 -3.52 12.90 -10.14
C LYS A 70 -2.47 12.26 -9.24
N THR A 71 -2.54 12.53 -7.95
CA THR A 71 -1.66 11.90 -6.95
C THR A 71 -1.90 10.39 -6.93
N GLY A 72 -3.16 9.97 -7.01
CA GLY A 72 -3.51 8.55 -7.07
C GLY A 72 -2.88 7.85 -8.26
N ALA A 73 -2.84 8.49 -9.42
CA ALA A 73 -2.22 7.91 -10.60
C ALA A 73 -0.71 7.73 -10.44
N VAL A 74 -0.04 8.71 -9.82
CA VAL A 74 1.39 8.61 -9.51
C VAL A 74 1.64 7.47 -8.53
N LEU A 75 0.82 7.37 -7.50
CA LEU A 75 0.92 6.32 -6.49
C LEU A 75 0.78 4.93 -7.11
N GLU A 76 -0.22 4.74 -7.95
CA GLU A 76 -0.42 3.44 -8.62
C GLU A 76 0.77 3.05 -9.48
N ARG A 77 1.32 4.01 -10.22
CA ARG A 77 2.49 3.76 -11.06
C ARG A 77 3.67 3.30 -10.23
N ASN A 78 3.91 3.98 -9.11
CA ASN A 78 5.02 3.63 -8.22
C ASN A 78 4.81 2.28 -7.55
N LEU A 79 3.59 1.95 -7.15
CA LEU A 79 3.29 0.67 -6.52
C LEU A 79 3.50 -0.50 -7.46
N ARG A 80 3.22 -0.34 -8.75
CA ARG A 80 3.39 -1.41 -9.73
C ARG A 80 4.83 -1.86 -9.91
N ILE A 81 5.78 -0.97 -9.65
CA ILE A 81 7.21 -1.28 -9.81
C ILE A 81 7.91 -1.59 -8.50
N GLN A 82 7.18 -1.58 -7.38
CA GLN A 82 7.75 -1.91 -6.07
C GLN A 82 7.74 -3.42 -5.86
N GLU A 83 8.90 -4.00 -5.80
CA GLU A 83 9.06 -5.44 -5.69
C GLU A 83 8.42 -6.05 -4.45
N PRO A 84 8.52 -5.43 -3.25
CA PRO A 84 7.88 -6.00 -2.06
C PRO A 84 6.36 -5.97 -2.09
N VAL A 85 5.75 -5.14 -2.94
CA VAL A 85 4.30 -5.05 -3.05
C VAL A 85 3.79 -6.12 -4.01
N LEU A 86 3.11 -7.13 -3.49
CA LEU A 86 2.57 -8.21 -4.30
C LEU A 86 1.33 -7.77 -5.07
N ARG A 87 0.48 -7.01 -4.42
CA ARG A 87 -0.77 -6.53 -5.01
C ARG A 87 -1.27 -5.32 -4.23
N PHE A 88 -2.01 -4.47 -4.90
CA PHE A 88 -2.66 -3.32 -4.25
C PHE A 88 -4.02 -3.06 -4.88
N LEU A 89 -4.90 -2.43 -4.10
CA LEU A 89 -6.21 -2.00 -4.57
C LEU A 89 -6.45 -0.59 -4.06
N LEU A 90 -6.67 0.34 -4.97
CA LEU A 90 -6.98 1.73 -4.65
C LEU A 90 -8.45 1.99 -4.96
N SER A 91 -9.20 2.39 -3.94
CA SER A 91 -10.64 2.63 -4.06
C SER A 91 -10.99 4.03 -3.59
N VAL A 92 -11.91 4.68 -4.27
CA VAL A 92 -12.51 5.94 -3.82
C VAL A 92 -13.54 5.62 -2.76
N LYS A 93 -13.50 6.35 -1.67
CA LYS A 93 -14.49 6.24 -0.62
C LYS A 93 -15.78 6.94 -0.96
#